data_a54bf3831f57cfff17ca10c882cdb32e
#
_entry.id   a54bf3831f57cfff17ca10c882cdb32e
#
_cell.length_a   1.000
_cell.length_b   1.000
_cell.length_c   1.000
_cell.angle_alpha   90.00
_cell.angle_beta   90.00
_cell.angle_gamma   90.00
#
_symmetry.space_group_name_H-M   'P 1'
#
loop_
_entity.id
_entity.type
_entity.pdbx_description
1 polymer ?
#
loop_
_entity_poly.entity_id
_entity_poly.type
_entity_poly.pdbx_seq_one_letter_code
_entity_poly.pdbx_strand_id
1 'polypeptide(L)'
;MTHSAAGGRIVVGIDGSAASDAAVRWAVREARLRRGTVHLVSAYHSDSRQHAQYVPSSSWMTPRQERRAAEALLAAAMELARRGLPPGRLTGEVANEPPARALLDRSAHAELLVLGTIRPAPQPGQPPQAIGPVARPCVRQAHCPVVVVSPDDR
;
A
#
# COMPACT_ATOMS: atom_id res chain seq x y z
N MET A 1 -27.61 3.46 -21.65
CA MET A 1 -26.51 3.58 -20.68
C MET A 1 -25.91 2.20 -20.49
N THR A 2 -24.81 1.95 -21.13
CA THR A 2 -24.03 0.74 -20.89
C THR A 2 -23.29 0.90 -19.56
N HIS A 3 -23.81 0.30 -18.51
CA HIS A 3 -23.02 0.08 -17.30
C HIS A 3 -21.88 -0.84 -17.72
N SER A 4 -20.68 -0.29 -17.77
CA SER A 4 -19.48 -1.11 -17.92
C SER A 4 -19.49 -2.08 -16.74
N ALA A 5 -19.67 -3.36 -17.03
CA ALA A 5 -19.68 -4.43 -16.02
C ALA A 5 -18.26 -4.75 -15.49
N ALA A 6 -17.30 -3.89 -15.75
CA ALA A 6 -15.96 -3.94 -15.17
C ALA A 6 -16.00 -3.25 -13.82
N GLY A 7 -15.75 -4.00 -12.77
CA GLY A 7 -15.59 -3.45 -11.42
C GLY A 7 -14.47 -2.42 -11.37
N GLY A 8 -14.53 -1.53 -10.38
CA GLY A 8 -13.61 -0.42 -10.24
C GLY A 8 -12.18 -0.85 -9.90
N ARG A 9 -11.28 0.12 -9.93
CA ARG A 9 -9.87 -0.06 -9.59
C ARG A 9 -9.69 -0.03 -8.08
N ILE A 10 -8.98 -1.00 -7.55
CA ILE A 10 -8.55 -1.07 -6.15
C ILE A 10 -7.06 -0.75 -6.09
N VAL A 11 -6.68 0.29 -5.39
CA VAL A 11 -5.28 0.68 -5.16
C VAL A 11 -4.82 0.10 -3.84
N VAL A 12 -3.64 -0.50 -3.81
CA VAL A 12 -3.04 -1.11 -2.61
C VAL A 12 -1.65 -0.55 -2.38
N GLY A 13 -1.42 0.00 -1.19
CA GLY A 13 -0.09 0.38 -0.74
C GLY A 13 0.68 -0.81 -0.18
N ILE A 14 1.92 -0.99 -0.61
CA ILE A 14 2.77 -2.10 -0.17
C ILE A 14 4.07 -1.58 0.45
N ASP A 15 4.51 -2.21 1.53
CA ASP A 15 5.74 -1.90 2.24
C ASP A 15 6.56 -3.15 2.64
N GLY A 16 6.12 -4.34 2.24
CA GLY A 16 6.76 -5.61 2.54
C GLY A 16 6.44 -6.19 3.92
N SER A 17 5.60 -5.54 4.71
CA SER A 17 5.16 -6.05 6.00
C SER A 17 4.12 -7.17 5.87
N ALA A 18 3.91 -7.95 6.93
CA ALA A 18 2.84 -8.95 6.97
C ALA A 18 1.45 -8.32 6.81
N ALA A 19 1.25 -7.11 7.33
CA ALA A 19 0.02 -6.35 7.13
C ALA A 19 -0.19 -5.95 5.67
N SER A 20 0.87 -5.56 4.99
CA SER A 20 0.85 -5.27 3.55
C SER A 20 0.46 -6.51 2.74
N ASP A 21 1.01 -7.67 3.05
CA ASP A 21 0.65 -8.93 2.39
C ASP A 21 -0.82 -9.30 2.64
N ALA A 22 -1.33 -9.09 3.85
CA ALA A 22 -2.74 -9.27 4.17
C ALA A 22 -3.63 -8.31 3.37
N ALA A 23 -3.20 -7.05 3.21
CA ALA A 23 -3.89 -6.06 2.38
C ALA A 23 -3.96 -6.48 0.91
N VAL A 24 -2.86 -7.00 0.36
CA VAL A 24 -2.85 -7.54 -1.02
C VAL A 24 -3.84 -8.70 -1.17
N ARG A 25 -3.83 -9.66 -0.25
CA ARG A 25 -4.77 -10.80 -0.29
C ARG A 25 -6.21 -10.34 -0.20
N TRP A 26 -6.50 -9.40 0.69
CA TRP A 26 -7.83 -8.82 0.84
C TRP A 26 -8.30 -8.15 -0.46
N ALA A 27 -7.44 -7.30 -1.04
CA ALA A 27 -7.75 -6.58 -2.29
C ALA A 27 -7.99 -7.53 -3.47
N VAL A 28 -7.24 -8.62 -3.56
CA VAL A 28 -7.43 -9.66 -4.59
C VAL A 28 -8.79 -10.34 -4.44
N ARG A 29 -9.19 -10.71 -3.23
CA ARG A 29 -10.52 -11.30 -2.98
C ARG A 29 -11.64 -10.34 -3.35
N GLU A 30 -11.49 -9.08 -2.96
CA GLU A 30 -12.48 -8.03 -3.25
C GLU A 30 -12.58 -7.74 -4.75
N ALA A 31 -11.45 -7.64 -5.44
CA ALA A 31 -11.42 -7.45 -6.89
C ALA A 31 -12.08 -8.61 -7.65
N ARG A 32 -11.93 -9.83 -7.16
CA ARG A 32 -12.64 -10.99 -7.75
C ARG A 32 -14.14 -10.87 -7.62
N LEU A 33 -14.62 -10.52 -6.44
CA LEU A 33 -16.06 -10.36 -6.16
C LEU A 33 -16.69 -9.24 -7.00
N ARG A 34 -15.97 -8.13 -7.14
CA ARG A 34 -16.43 -6.95 -7.87
C ARG A 34 -16.11 -6.98 -9.36
N ARG A 35 -15.40 -7.99 -9.85
CA ARG A 35 -14.84 -8.03 -11.21
C ARG A 35 -13.95 -6.84 -11.52
N GLY A 36 -13.28 -6.30 -10.50
CA GLY A 36 -12.39 -5.14 -10.57
C GLY A 36 -10.95 -5.48 -10.91
N THR A 37 -10.12 -4.44 -10.88
CA THR A 37 -8.67 -4.51 -11.07
C THR A 37 -7.93 -4.14 -9.80
N VAL A 38 -6.73 -4.65 -9.62
CA VAL A 38 -5.81 -4.30 -8.52
C VAL A 38 -4.61 -3.57 -9.07
N HIS A 39 -4.25 -2.47 -8.44
CA HIS A 39 -3.06 -1.69 -8.72
C HIS A 39 -2.19 -1.58 -7.47
N LEU A 40 -1.01 -2.18 -7.48
CA LEU A 40 -0.07 -2.17 -6.36
C LEU A 40 0.88 -0.99 -6.46
N VAL A 41 1.10 -0.28 -5.37
CA VAL A 41 1.98 0.88 -5.29
C VAL A 41 3.05 0.64 -4.24
N SER A 42 4.31 0.58 -4.68
CA SER A 42 5.49 0.55 -3.82
C SER A 42 6.15 1.93 -3.87
N ALA A 43 6.01 2.69 -2.79
CA ALA A 43 6.56 4.04 -2.72
C ALA A 43 7.86 4.06 -1.90
N TYR A 44 8.83 4.82 -2.38
CA TYR A 44 10.03 5.18 -1.64
C TYR A 44 10.30 6.67 -1.79
N HIS A 45 11.01 7.26 -0.86
CA HIS A 45 11.35 8.68 -0.94
C HIS A 45 12.82 8.88 -0.60
N SER A 46 13.58 9.34 -1.58
CA SER A 46 15.03 9.53 -1.46
C SER A 46 15.44 10.71 -0.58
N ASP A 47 14.49 11.53 -0.14
CA ASP A 47 14.73 12.76 0.63
C ASP A 47 14.75 12.53 2.16
N SER A 48 14.76 11.30 2.61
CA SER A 48 14.87 10.95 4.05
C SER A 48 16.17 11.42 4.71
N ARG A 49 17.10 11.96 3.94
CA ARG A 49 18.36 12.56 4.43
C ARG A 49 18.16 13.74 5.37
N GLN A 50 17.04 14.45 5.31
CA GLN A 50 16.81 15.64 6.15
C GLN A 50 16.40 15.32 7.59
N HIS A 51 15.95 14.08 7.89
CA HIS A 51 15.50 13.69 9.22
C HIS A 51 16.51 12.86 10.00
N ALA A 52 17.64 12.48 9.40
CA ALA A 52 18.61 11.57 9.98
C ALA A 52 19.90 12.29 10.43
N GLN A 53 19.79 13.40 11.17
CA GLN A 53 20.95 14.13 11.70
C GLN A 53 21.83 13.32 12.67
N TYR A 54 21.36 12.16 13.11
CA TYR A 54 22.02 11.31 14.10
C TYR A 54 22.38 9.90 13.62
N VAL A 55 22.13 9.58 12.33
CA VAL A 55 22.46 8.26 11.77
C VAL A 55 23.76 8.36 10.97
N PRO A 56 24.76 7.48 11.22
CA PRO A 56 25.99 7.46 10.44
C PRO A 56 25.70 7.32 8.94
N SER A 57 26.38 8.13 8.12
CA SER A 57 26.21 8.14 6.65
C SER A 57 26.48 6.78 5.99
N SER A 58 27.25 5.91 6.64
CA SER A 58 27.50 4.53 6.19
C SER A 58 26.27 3.61 6.21
N SER A 59 25.23 4.01 6.94
CA SER A 59 23.96 3.25 7.04
C SER A 59 22.90 3.72 6.05
N TRP A 60 23.19 4.73 5.26
CA TRP A 60 22.23 5.29 4.31
C TRP A 60 22.23 4.53 3.00
N MET A 61 21.06 4.10 2.60
CA MET A 61 20.88 3.55 1.26
C MET A 61 21.03 4.65 0.22
N THR A 62 21.66 4.33 -0.90
CA THR A 62 21.67 5.22 -2.06
C THR A 62 20.27 5.26 -2.70
N PRO A 63 19.91 6.32 -3.44
CA PRO A 63 18.64 6.36 -4.16
C PRO A 63 18.43 5.15 -5.07
N ARG A 64 19.48 4.62 -5.66
CA ARG A 64 19.41 3.39 -6.46
C ARG A 64 19.09 2.16 -5.64
N GLN A 65 19.65 2.04 -4.44
CA GLN A 65 19.34 0.94 -3.52
C GLN A 65 17.91 1.02 -2.99
N GLU A 66 17.44 2.21 -2.65
CA GLU A 66 16.04 2.43 -2.24
C GLU A 66 15.05 2.04 -3.35
N ARG A 67 15.33 2.44 -4.58
CA ARG A 67 14.54 2.05 -5.74
C ARG A 67 14.53 0.54 -5.95
N ARG A 68 15.68 -0.11 -5.90
CA ARG A 68 15.78 -1.58 -6.03
C ARG A 68 15.01 -2.31 -4.92
N ALA A 69 15.08 -1.81 -3.69
CA ALA A 69 14.32 -2.36 -2.58
C ALA A 69 12.80 -2.23 -2.84
N ALA A 70 12.34 -1.08 -3.31
CA ALA A 70 10.94 -0.87 -3.67
C ALA A 70 10.49 -1.75 -4.85
N GLU A 71 11.34 -1.93 -5.85
CA GLU A 71 11.09 -2.84 -6.97
C GLU A 71 10.99 -4.31 -6.52
N ALA A 72 11.84 -4.74 -5.60
CA ALA A 72 11.79 -6.08 -5.02
C ALA A 72 10.52 -6.34 -4.22
N LEU A 73 10.08 -5.36 -3.43
CA LEU A 73 8.81 -5.41 -2.70
C LEU A 73 7.63 -5.51 -3.66
N LEU A 74 7.64 -4.71 -4.72
CA LEU A 74 6.59 -4.76 -5.75
C LEU A 74 6.56 -6.12 -6.44
N ALA A 75 7.72 -6.66 -6.83
CA ALA A 75 7.79 -7.96 -7.48
C ALA A 75 7.22 -9.08 -6.62
N ALA A 76 7.53 -9.11 -5.33
CA ALA A 76 6.99 -10.07 -4.38
C ALA A 76 5.47 -9.94 -4.21
N ALA A 77 4.96 -8.72 -4.10
CA ALA A 77 3.53 -8.45 -3.98
C ALA A 77 2.76 -8.79 -5.28
N MET A 78 3.35 -8.51 -6.43
CA MET A 78 2.80 -8.90 -7.74
C MET A 78 2.67 -10.43 -7.85
N GLU A 79 3.69 -11.16 -7.43
CA GLU A 79 3.67 -12.63 -7.43
C GLU A 79 2.59 -13.19 -6.49
N LEU A 80 2.43 -12.60 -5.32
CA LEU A 80 1.37 -12.94 -4.39
C LEU A 80 -0.03 -12.72 -4.99
N ALA A 81 -0.23 -11.58 -5.66
CA ALA A 81 -1.52 -11.21 -6.24
C ALA A 81 -1.89 -12.02 -7.49
N ARG A 82 -0.92 -12.41 -8.32
CA ARG A 82 -1.14 -13.16 -9.56
C ARG A 82 -1.86 -14.50 -9.36
N ARG A 83 -1.67 -15.11 -8.22
CA ARG A 83 -2.31 -16.39 -7.90
C ARG A 83 -3.84 -16.31 -7.80
N GLY A 84 -4.36 -15.11 -7.60
CA GLY A 84 -5.79 -14.89 -7.36
C GLY A 84 -6.50 -14.05 -8.43
N LEU A 85 -5.79 -13.51 -9.42
CA LEU A 85 -6.38 -12.63 -10.45
C LEU A 85 -6.11 -13.12 -11.87
N PRO A 86 -7.11 -12.98 -12.77
CA PRO A 86 -6.89 -13.23 -14.19
C PRO A 86 -5.84 -12.28 -14.77
N PRO A 87 -5.14 -12.68 -15.86
CA PRO A 87 -4.27 -11.77 -16.60
C PRO A 87 -4.98 -10.48 -17.02
N GLY A 88 -4.27 -9.36 -16.97
CA GLY A 88 -4.80 -8.04 -17.31
C GLY A 88 -5.58 -7.31 -16.20
N ARG A 89 -5.79 -7.96 -15.04
CA ARG A 89 -6.45 -7.33 -13.88
C ARG A 89 -5.49 -6.89 -12.77
N LEU A 90 -4.21 -7.08 -12.97
CA LEU A 90 -3.18 -6.71 -12.01
C LEU A 90 -2.17 -5.79 -12.68
N THR A 91 -1.93 -4.65 -12.05
CA THR A 91 -0.86 -3.72 -12.42
C THR A 91 -0.09 -3.30 -11.17
N GLY A 92 1.10 -2.73 -11.35
CA GLY A 92 1.89 -2.23 -10.25
C GLY A 92 2.87 -1.17 -10.70
N GLU A 93 3.27 -0.33 -9.76
CA GLU A 93 4.28 0.71 -10.00
C GLU A 93 5.14 0.96 -8.77
N VAL A 94 6.35 1.44 -9.03
CA VAL A 94 7.24 2.02 -8.03
C VAL A 94 7.17 3.54 -8.15
N ALA A 95 6.90 4.23 -7.05
CA ALA A 95 6.80 5.68 -7.00
C ALA A 95 7.92 6.28 -6.15
N ASN A 96 8.67 7.24 -6.70
CA ASN A 96 9.64 8.03 -5.94
C ASN A 96 8.96 9.26 -5.35
N GLU A 97 8.12 9.03 -4.37
CA GLU A 97 7.31 10.03 -3.66
C GLU A 97 7.07 9.56 -2.23
N PRO A 98 6.75 10.47 -1.29
CA PRO A 98 6.27 10.07 0.03
C PRO A 98 5.08 9.11 -0.09
N PRO A 99 5.06 7.99 0.65
CA PRO A 99 4.04 6.95 0.48
C PRO A 99 2.59 7.44 0.53
N ALA A 100 2.25 8.27 1.52
CA ALA A 100 0.89 8.80 1.63
C ALA A 100 0.48 9.63 0.42
N ARG A 101 1.38 10.47 -0.10
CA ARG A 101 1.13 11.27 -1.30
C ARG A 101 0.93 10.41 -2.53
N ALA A 102 1.82 9.44 -2.75
CA ALA A 102 1.71 8.52 -3.86
C ALA A 102 0.36 7.79 -3.88
N LEU A 103 -0.06 7.31 -2.71
CA LEU A 103 -1.33 6.59 -2.56
C LEU A 103 -2.56 7.47 -2.76
N LEU A 104 -2.54 8.69 -2.23
CA LEU A 104 -3.63 9.65 -2.42
C LEU A 104 -3.79 10.03 -3.90
N ASP A 105 -2.68 10.29 -4.59
CA ASP A 105 -2.72 10.63 -6.01
C ASP A 105 -3.25 9.46 -6.86
N ARG A 106 -2.80 8.22 -6.61
CA ARG A 106 -3.23 7.03 -7.39
C ARG A 106 -4.65 6.59 -7.06
N SER A 107 -5.14 6.89 -5.87
CA SER A 107 -6.50 6.54 -5.45
C SER A 107 -7.56 7.59 -5.78
N ALA A 108 -7.20 8.72 -6.40
CA ALA A 108 -8.13 9.81 -6.71
C ALA A 108 -9.37 9.36 -7.53
N HIS A 109 -9.21 8.37 -8.40
CA HIS A 109 -10.28 7.78 -9.21
C HIS A 109 -10.45 6.28 -8.95
N ALA A 110 -9.98 5.81 -7.81
CA ALA A 110 -10.14 4.42 -7.40
C ALA A 110 -11.50 4.19 -6.73
N GLU A 111 -11.96 2.95 -6.76
CA GLU A 111 -13.13 2.52 -5.99
C GLU A 111 -12.78 2.29 -4.52
N LEU A 112 -11.56 1.80 -4.25
CA LEU A 112 -11.04 1.55 -2.91
C LEU A 112 -9.54 1.85 -2.85
N LEU A 113 -9.10 2.32 -1.69
CA LEU A 113 -7.70 2.32 -1.28
C LEU A 113 -7.52 1.34 -0.12
N VAL A 114 -6.61 0.38 -0.27
CA VAL A 114 -6.37 -0.68 0.73
C VAL A 114 -4.96 -0.56 1.29
N LEU A 115 -4.84 -0.57 2.60
CA LEU A 115 -3.59 -0.42 3.33
C LEU A 115 -3.50 -1.47 4.43
N GLY A 116 -2.30 -1.97 4.67
CA GLY A 116 -1.99 -2.73 5.87
C GLY A 116 -1.73 -1.82 7.06
N THR A 117 -2.06 -2.28 8.24
CA THR A 117 -1.67 -1.62 9.50
C THR A 117 -1.19 -2.63 10.51
N ILE A 118 -0.17 -2.26 11.26
CA ILE A 118 0.26 -3.00 12.44
C ILE A 118 -0.48 -2.37 13.62
N ARG A 119 -1.30 -3.14 14.32
CA ARG A 119 -1.82 -2.73 15.62
C ARG A 119 -0.71 -2.94 16.65
N PRO A 120 -0.14 -1.90 17.24
CA PRO A 120 0.76 -2.10 18.37
C PRO A 120 0.00 -2.80 19.50
N ALA A 121 0.66 -3.70 20.20
CA ALA A 121 0.10 -4.33 21.39
C ALA A 121 -0.43 -3.26 22.35
N PRO A 122 -1.63 -3.43 22.96
CA PRO A 122 -2.15 -2.48 23.92
C PRO A 122 -1.16 -2.24 25.03
N GLN A 123 -0.77 -0.99 25.26
CA GLN A 123 0.08 -0.62 26.37
C GLN A 123 -0.77 0.01 27.49
N PRO A 124 -0.58 -0.42 28.75
CA PRO A 124 -1.30 0.17 29.88
C PRO A 124 -1.10 1.69 29.94
N GLY A 125 -2.18 2.46 29.99
CA GLY A 125 -2.13 3.92 30.11
C GLY A 125 -1.94 4.71 28.81
N GLN A 126 -1.86 4.05 27.65
CA GLN A 126 -1.84 4.73 26.36
C GLN A 126 -3.13 4.48 25.59
N PRO A 127 -3.68 5.51 24.90
CA PRO A 127 -4.80 5.30 24.02
C PRO A 127 -4.40 4.35 22.89
N PRO A 128 -5.32 3.50 22.39
CA PRO A 128 -5.01 2.59 21.29
C PRO A 128 -4.58 3.38 20.05
N GLN A 129 -3.35 3.18 19.63
CA GLN A 129 -2.85 3.73 18.36
C GLN A 129 -3.33 2.83 17.22
N ALA A 130 -4.47 3.19 16.67
CA ALA A 130 -5.17 2.33 15.73
C ALA A 130 -4.63 2.37 14.30
N ILE A 131 -3.86 3.41 13.91
CA ILE A 131 -3.53 3.68 12.50
C ILE A 131 -2.11 4.24 12.38
N GLY A 132 -1.31 3.66 11.48
CA GLY A 132 0.07 4.06 11.24
C GLY A 132 0.24 5.40 10.49
N PRO A 133 1.49 5.88 10.33
CA PRO A 133 1.79 7.21 9.77
C PRO A 133 1.41 7.37 8.29
N VAL A 134 1.34 6.30 7.53
CA VAL A 134 0.89 6.33 6.12
C VAL A 134 -0.62 6.23 6.03
N ALA A 135 -1.24 5.35 6.79
CA ALA A 135 -2.68 5.13 6.74
C ALA A 135 -3.47 6.33 7.28
N ARG A 136 -2.98 7.02 8.31
CA ARG A 136 -3.66 8.16 8.91
C ARG A 136 -3.99 9.29 7.92
N PRO A 137 -3.03 9.86 7.16
CA PRO A 137 -3.35 10.87 6.16
C PRO A 137 -4.22 10.32 5.02
N CYS A 138 -4.06 9.06 4.63
CA CYS A 138 -4.90 8.44 3.61
C CYS A 138 -6.36 8.37 4.05
N VAL A 139 -6.65 7.93 5.27
CA VAL A 139 -8.02 7.89 5.82
C VAL A 139 -8.65 9.27 5.88
N ARG A 140 -7.89 10.31 6.16
CA ARG A 140 -8.40 11.69 6.29
C ARG A 140 -8.60 12.40 4.95
N GLN A 141 -7.84 12.07 3.93
CA GLN A 141 -7.72 12.85 2.69
C GLN A 141 -8.11 12.11 1.42
N ALA A 142 -8.29 10.79 1.46
CA ALA A 142 -8.68 10.04 0.27
C ALA A 142 -10.07 10.43 -0.24
N HIS A 143 -10.23 10.43 -1.56
CA HIS A 143 -11.51 10.67 -2.22
C HIS A 143 -12.33 9.39 -2.43
N CYS A 144 -11.83 8.26 -1.97
CA CYS A 144 -12.51 6.96 -2.00
C CYS A 144 -12.51 6.33 -0.60
N PRO A 145 -13.33 5.31 -0.35
CA PRO A 145 -13.25 4.52 0.87
C PRO A 145 -11.87 3.93 1.08
N VAL A 146 -11.39 3.95 2.30
CA VAL A 146 -10.09 3.38 2.71
C VAL A 146 -10.33 2.18 3.59
N VAL A 147 -9.78 1.05 3.19
CA VAL A 147 -9.80 -0.20 3.96
C VAL A 147 -8.43 -0.40 4.61
N VAL A 148 -8.43 -0.58 5.91
CA VAL A 148 -7.21 -0.82 6.69
C VAL A 148 -7.23 -2.26 7.18
N VAL A 149 -6.25 -3.05 6.76
CA VAL A 149 -6.18 -4.51 7.01
C VAL A 149 -5.12 -4.79 8.05
N SER A 150 -5.49 -5.57 9.06
CA SER A 150 -4.56 -6.11 10.06
C SER A 150 -3.92 -7.41 9.58
N PRO A 151 -2.69 -7.76 10.02
CA PRO A 151 -2.06 -9.04 9.67
C PRO A 151 -2.90 -10.25 10.10
N ASP A 152 -3.72 -10.09 11.14
CA ASP A 152 -4.56 -11.15 11.70
C ASP A 152 -5.93 -11.27 11.01
N ASP A 153 -6.25 -10.37 10.10
CA ASP A 153 -7.46 -10.43 9.29
C ASP A 153 -7.33 -11.55 8.24
N ARG A 154 -7.94 -12.70 8.51
CA ARG A 154 -7.97 -13.87 7.63
C ARG A 154 -9.20 -13.91 6.74
#